data_bb012986889d16c66107dabc8fb3f9b0
#
_entry.id   bb012986889d16c66107dabc8fb3f9b0
#
_cell.length_a   1.000
_cell.length_b   1.000
_cell.length_c   1.000
_cell.angle_alpha   90.00
_cell.angle_beta   90.00
_cell.angle_gamma   90.00
#
_symmetry.space_group_name_H-M   'P 1'
#
loop_
_entity.id
_entity.type
_entity.pdbx_description
1 polymer ?
#
loop_
_entity_poly.entity_id
_entity_poly.type
_entity_poly.pdbx_seq_one_letter_code
_entity_poly.pdbx_strand_id
1 'polypeptide(L)'
;MKFKKTVNDIKSLKIQGAENIAKESVKALYYIIHKTKTHKPSPLLKELDMARRQLIGARPTEPCMRNALNYVLKNVRKTDHVHTVMEIDRNIKYVLNYFHTAEKKIAEIGVNTIRKNYVVHTHCHSSTVMMIMAKAKFNKIPFQVHNTETRPKFQGRITATELSALGVPVKHYVDSAVRLALKKADVFLFGADAIQSNGRIINKIGTELFLEI
;
A
#
# COMPACT_ATOMS: atom_id res chain seq x y z
N MET A 1 21.48 11.94 -1.96
CA MET A 1 21.54 10.59 -2.56
C MET A 1 20.27 9.75 -2.30
N LYS A 2 19.75 9.64 -1.07
CA LYS A 2 18.56 8.82 -0.77
C LYS A 2 17.28 9.28 -1.52
N PHE A 3 16.96 10.59 -1.55
CA PHE A 3 15.77 11.10 -2.23
C PHE A 3 15.71 10.68 -3.72
N LYS A 4 16.77 10.97 -4.48
CA LYS A 4 16.84 10.61 -5.92
C LYS A 4 16.70 9.10 -6.13
N LYS A 5 17.28 8.30 -5.23
CA LYS A 5 17.12 6.84 -5.28
C LYS A 5 15.66 6.44 -5.10
N THR A 6 14.97 6.97 -4.09
CA THR A 6 13.54 6.68 -3.87
C THR A 6 12.69 7.04 -5.10
N VAL A 7 12.89 8.22 -5.69
CA VAL A 7 12.18 8.62 -6.93
C VAL A 7 12.42 7.60 -8.06
N ASN A 8 13.67 7.20 -8.28
CA ASN A 8 14.01 6.22 -9.31
C ASN A 8 13.44 4.82 -9.02
N ASP A 9 13.48 4.38 -7.77
CA ASP A 9 12.98 3.07 -7.35
C ASP A 9 11.44 2.99 -7.48
N ILE A 10 10.72 4.10 -7.24
CA ILE A 10 9.29 4.22 -7.52
C ILE A 10 9.02 4.16 -9.02
N LYS A 11 9.74 4.97 -9.82
CA LYS A 11 9.59 5.04 -11.27
C LYS A 11 9.89 3.70 -11.96
N SER A 12 10.90 2.99 -11.49
CA SER A 12 11.32 1.69 -12.03
C SER A 12 10.52 0.50 -11.47
N LEU A 13 9.49 0.77 -10.65
CA LEU A 13 8.66 -0.26 -10.00
C LEU A 13 9.43 -1.21 -9.07
N LYS A 14 10.58 -0.80 -8.54
CA LYS A 14 11.27 -1.52 -7.46
C LYS A 14 10.54 -1.36 -6.13
N ILE A 15 9.97 -0.17 -5.89
CA ILE A 15 9.03 0.08 -4.79
C ILE A 15 7.63 -0.08 -5.36
N GLN A 16 6.86 -1.03 -4.84
CA GLN A 16 5.50 -1.36 -5.27
C GLN A 16 4.55 -1.41 -4.08
N GLY A 17 3.22 -1.43 -4.38
CA GLY A 17 2.16 -1.38 -3.39
C GLY A 17 1.86 0.07 -2.96
N ALA A 18 0.58 0.47 -3.02
CA ALA A 18 0.14 1.85 -2.81
C ALA A 18 0.64 2.43 -1.48
N GLU A 19 0.52 1.65 -0.41
CA GLU A 19 0.94 2.05 0.93
C GLU A 19 2.47 2.16 1.06
N ASN A 20 3.22 1.16 0.56
CA ASN A 20 4.68 1.17 0.62
C ASN A 20 5.26 2.34 -0.17
N ILE A 21 4.71 2.63 -1.36
CA ILE A 21 5.08 3.81 -2.15
C ILE A 21 4.84 5.09 -1.36
N ALA A 22 3.68 5.21 -0.69
CA ALA A 22 3.35 6.37 0.14
C ALA A 22 4.31 6.50 1.34
N LYS A 23 4.56 5.42 2.08
CA LYS A 23 5.49 5.40 3.21
C LYS A 23 6.92 5.82 2.80
N GLU A 24 7.45 5.24 1.73
CA GLU A 24 8.80 5.57 1.25
C GLU A 24 8.90 7.00 0.71
N SER A 25 7.84 7.51 0.09
CA SER A 25 7.77 8.90 -0.35
C SER A 25 7.77 9.89 0.82
N VAL A 26 7.01 9.60 1.88
CA VAL A 26 7.00 10.41 3.11
C VAL A 26 8.36 10.36 3.80
N LYS A 27 9.00 9.20 3.89
CA LYS A 27 10.38 9.06 4.40
C LYS A 27 11.40 9.83 3.56
N ALA A 28 11.17 9.96 2.25
CA ALA A 28 12.04 10.77 1.39
C ALA A 28 11.98 12.26 1.76
N LEU A 29 10.81 12.80 2.15
CA LEU A 29 10.70 14.17 2.69
C LEU A 29 11.39 14.30 4.05
N TYR A 30 11.29 13.29 4.91
CA TYR A 30 12.02 13.25 6.18
C TYR A 30 13.54 13.45 5.98
N TYR A 31 14.13 12.78 4.97
CA TYR A 31 15.54 12.98 4.67
C TYR A 31 15.88 14.39 4.21
N ILE A 32 14.97 15.08 3.52
CA ILE A 32 15.21 16.46 3.09
C ILE A 32 15.26 17.39 4.29
N ILE A 33 14.29 17.34 5.20
CA ILE A 33 14.25 18.24 6.36
C ILE A 33 15.44 18.07 7.31
N HIS A 34 16.04 16.87 7.37
CA HIS A 34 17.21 16.60 8.20
C HIS A 34 18.56 16.80 7.49
N LYS A 35 18.56 17.06 6.18
CA LYS A 35 19.79 17.26 5.39
C LYS A 35 19.86 18.61 4.69
N THR A 36 18.80 19.37 4.71
CA THR A 36 18.78 20.70 4.12
C THR A 36 19.83 21.59 4.78
N LYS A 37 20.48 22.41 3.95
CA LYS A 37 21.42 23.44 4.42
C LYS A 37 20.74 24.79 4.64
N THR A 38 19.47 24.92 4.27
CA THR A 38 18.73 26.16 4.47
C THR A 38 18.19 26.23 5.89
N HIS A 39 18.36 27.39 6.52
CA HIS A 39 17.81 27.69 7.84
C HIS A 39 16.61 28.66 7.76
N LYS A 40 16.03 28.84 6.55
CA LYS A 40 14.87 29.70 6.32
C LYS A 40 13.65 28.88 5.94
N PRO A 41 12.46 29.14 6.52
CA PRO A 41 11.23 28.37 6.25
C PRO A 41 10.83 28.36 4.78
N SER A 42 10.80 29.54 4.12
CA SER A 42 10.32 29.65 2.74
C SER A 42 11.15 28.88 1.71
N PRO A 43 12.50 28.92 1.72
CA PRO A 43 13.32 28.06 0.86
C PRO A 43 13.11 26.57 1.15
N LEU A 44 13.00 26.15 2.43
CA LEU A 44 12.73 24.76 2.79
C LEU A 44 11.39 24.26 2.22
N LEU A 45 10.33 25.04 2.38
CA LEU A 45 9.02 24.66 1.85
C LEU A 45 8.99 24.60 0.32
N LYS A 46 9.74 25.47 -0.38
CA LYS A 46 9.93 25.38 -1.83
C LYS A 46 10.66 24.09 -2.23
N GLU A 47 11.73 23.73 -1.51
CA GLU A 47 12.48 22.49 -1.74
C GLU A 47 11.57 21.26 -1.56
N LEU A 48 10.77 21.23 -0.50
CA LEU A 48 9.82 20.15 -0.22
C LEU A 48 8.68 20.07 -1.24
N ASP A 49 8.17 21.21 -1.73
CA ASP A 49 7.15 21.19 -2.79
C ASP A 49 7.71 20.68 -4.13
N MET A 50 8.94 21.06 -4.48
CA MET A 50 9.62 20.47 -5.64
C MET A 50 9.81 18.96 -5.49
N ALA A 51 10.23 18.51 -4.32
CA ALA A 51 10.38 17.09 -4.01
C ALA A 51 9.05 16.35 -4.11
N ARG A 52 7.97 16.91 -3.56
CA ARG A 52 6.61 16.38 -3.67
C ARG A 52 6.19 16.20 -5.13
N ARG A 53 6.39 17.22 -5.97
CA ARG A 53 6.07 17.15 -7.41
C ARG A 53 6.87 16.07 -8.13
N GLN A 54 8.16 15.91 -7.82
CA GLN A 54 9.00 14.86 -8.41
C GLN A 54 8.53 13.45 -8.01
N LEU A 55 8.16 13.25 -6.75
CA LEU A 55 7.62 11.97 -6.27
C LEU A 55 6.28 11.64 -6.96
N ILE A 56 5.37 12.61 -7.03
CA ILE A 56 4.07 12.45 -7.72
C ILE A 56 4.29 12.17 -9.21
N GLY A 57 5.22 12.88 -9.85
CA GLY A 57 5.57 12.68 -11.26
C GLY A 57 6.22 11.33 -11.55
N ALA A 58 6.86 10.68 -10.54
CA ALA A 58 7.43 9.34 -10.69
C ALA A 58 6.33 8.27 -10.87
N ARG A 59 5.14 8.47 -10.25
CA ARG A 59 3.99 7.59 -10.38
C ARG A 59 2.66 8.33 -10.17
N PRO A 60 2.16 9.02 -11.21
CA PRO A 60 0.98 9.90 -11.09
C PRO A 60 -0.32 9.18 -10.71
N THR A 61 -0.40 7.89 -10.96
CA THR A 61 -1.60 7.04 -10.72
C THR A 61 -1.72 6.54 -9.28
N GLU A 62 -0.87 7.02 -8.34
CA GLU A 62 -0.88 6.58 -6.95
C GLU A 62 -1.52 7.64 -6.02
N PRO A 63 -2.84 7.61 -5.82
CA PRO A 63 -3.52 8.60 -4.97
C PRO A 63 -3.11 8.52 -3.51
N CYS A 64 -2.78 7.32 -3.00
CA CYS A 64 -2.32 7.13 -1.62
C CYS A 64 -1.05 7.95 -1.35
N MET A 65 -0.04 7.87 -2.23
CA MET A 65 1.18 8.67 -2.15
C MET A 65 0.87 10.17 -2.21
N ARG A 66 0.04 10.58 -3.17
CA ARG A 66 -0.34 12.00 -3.34
C ARG A 66 -0.99 12.56 -2.09
N ASN A 67 -1.94 11.82 -1.51
CA ASN A 67 -2.65 12.22 -0.30
C ASN A 67 -1.71 12.30 0.91
N ALA A 68 -0.83 11.33 1.08
CA ALA A 68 0.17 11.31 2.15
C ALA A 68 1.13 12.51 2.06
N LEU A 69 1.69 12.77 0.87
CA LEU A 69 2.59 13.91 0.64
C LEU A 69 1.89 15.26 0.83
N ASN A 70 0.65 15.38 0.36
CA ASN A 70 -0.14 16.59 0.56
C ASN A 70 -0.44 16.81 2.05
N TYR A 71 -0.76 15.77 2.81
CA TYR A 71 -0.99 15.87 4.24
C TYR A 71 0.25 16.37 4.99
N VAL A 72 1.43 15.84 4.67
CA VAL A 72 2.69 16.25 5.32
C VAL A 72 2.94 17.75 5.18
N LEU A 73 2.60 18.34 4.04
CA LEU A 73 2.83 19.77 3.76
C LEU A 73 1.60 20.64 4.00
N LYS A 74 0.45 20.04 4.42
CA LYS A 74 -0.79 20.77 4.66
C LYS A 74 -0.66 21.66 5.90
N ASN A 75 -1.06 22.92 5.76
CA ASN A 75 -1.18 23.86 6.88
C ASN A 75 0.12 24.12 7.66
N VAL A 76 1.27 23.85 7.06
CA VAL A 76 2.57 24.14 7.69
C VAL A 76 2.78 25.64 7.78
N ARG A 77 2.94 26.14 9.00
CA ARG A 77 3.13 27.57 9.29
C ARG A 77 4.57 28.00 8.96
N LYS A 78 4.69 29.17 8.33
CA LYS A 78 5.98 29.80 8.00
C LYS A 78 6.45 30.72 9.14
N THR A 79 6.53 30.21 10.35
CA THR A 79 6.98 31.01 11.51
C THR A 79 8.50 31.21 11.46
N ASP A 80 9.22 30.29 12.01
CA ASP A 80 10.68 30.17 11.94
C ASP A 80 11.09 28.78 11.46
N HIS A 81 12.37 28.58 11.23
CA HIS A 81 12.86 27.33 10.65
C HIS A 81 12.61 26.14 11.59
N VAL A 82 12.87 26.29 12.87
CA VAL A 82 12.76 25.19 13.85
C VAL A 82 11.33 24.71 13.97
N HIS A 83 10.38 25.61 14.20
CA HIS A 83 8.96 25.27 14.28
C HIS A 83 8.43 24.69 12.99
N THR A 84 8.84 25.23 11.82
CA THR A 84 8.47 24.66 10.52
C THR A 84 8.93 23.21 10.36
N VAL A 85 10.17 22.91 10.70
CA VAL A 85 10.73 21.54 10.66
C VAL A 85 10.00 20.62 11.63
N MET A 86 9.76 21.07 12.87
CA MET A 86 9.04 20.28 13.88
C MET A 86 7.61 19.95 13.44
N GLU A 87 6.92 20.89 12.81
CA GLU A 87 5.56 20.66 12.32
C GLU A 87 5.53 19.65 11.18
N ILE A 88 6.47 19.74 10.23
CA ILE A 88 6.60 18.76 9.14
C ILE A 88 6.96 17.38 9.70
N ASP A 89 7.91 17.29 10.61
CA ASP A 89 8.31 16.02 11.25
C ASP A 89 7.13 15.36 11.99
N ARG A 90 6.35 16.16 12.72
CA ARG A 90 5.11 15.68 13.36
C ARG A 90 4.11 15.12 12.35
N ASN A 91 3.90 15.83 11.23
CA ASN A 91 3.00 15.37 10.17
C ASN A 91 3.51 14.08 9.52
N ILE A 92 4.81 13.95 9.29
CA ILE A 92 5.45 12.73 8.79
C ILE A 92 5.18 11.56 9.75
N LYS A 93 5.48 11.74 11.03
CA LYS A 93 5.25 10.71 12.07
C LYS A 93 3.78 10.32 12.16
N TYR A 94 2.88 11.29 12.08
CA TYR A 94 1.44 11.03 12.06
C TYR A 94 1.03 10.15 10.88
N VAL A 95 1.45 10.49 9.66
CA VAL A 95 1.11 9.71 8.46
C VAL A 95 1.66 8.28 8.55
N LEU A 96 2.91 8.11 8.98
CA LEU A 96 3.52 6.78 9.11
C LEU A 96 2.80 5.94 10.17
N ASN A 97 2.44 6.54 11.31
CA ASN A 97 1.69 5.86 12.36
C ASN A 97 0.25 5.54 11.93
N TYR A 98 -0.38 6.44 11.15
CA TYR A 98 -1.71 6.21 10.59
C TYR A 98 -1.76 4.93 9.74
N PHE A 99 -0.80 4.74 8.83
CA PHE A 99 -0.73 3.51 8.03
C PHE A 99 -0.61 2.27 8.92
N HIS A 100 0.31 2.29 9.88
CA HIS A 100 0.49 1.15 10.78
C HIS A 100 -0.77 0.81 11.60
N THR A 101 -1.48 1.84 12.07
CA THR A 101 -2.72 1.65 12.85
C THR A 101 -3.88 1.19 11.95
N ALA A 102 -3.96 1.73 10.72
CA ALA A 102 -4.97 1.33 9.75
C ALA A 102 -4.82 -0.14 9.34
N GLU A 103 -3.59 -0.60 9.06
CA GLU A 103 -3.31 -2.01 8.75
C GLU A 103 -3.79 -2.94 9.85
N LYS A 104 -3.50 -2.62 11.12
CA LYS A 104 -3.96 -3.42 12.27
C LYS A 104 -5.48 -3.48 12.35
N LYS A 105 -6.15 -2.33 12.24
CA LYS A 105 -7.62 -2.27 12.25
C LYS A 105 -8.24 -3.07 11.10
N ILE A 106 -7.69 -2.97 9.90
CA ILE A 106 -8.14 -3.75 8.74
C ILE A 106 -8.02 -5.24 9.03
N ALA A 107 -6.90 -5.68 9.60
CA ALA A 107 -6.70 -7.08 9.96
C ALA A 107 -7.69 -7.55 11.05
N GLU A 108 -7.94 -6.72 12.07
CA GLU A 108 -8.88 -7.02 13.17
C GLU A 108 -10.33 -7.13 12.70
N ILE A 109 -10.75 -6.26 11.79
CA ILE A 109 -12.11 -6.28 11.22
C ILE A 109 -12.22 -7.36 10.16
N GLY A 110 -11.25 -7.40 9.24
CA GLY A 110 -11.27 -8.28 8.09
C GLY A 110 -11.18 -9.76 8.43
N VAL A 111 -10.54 -10.13 9.55
CA VAL A 111 -10.46 -11.53 9.98
C VAL A 111 -11.84 -12.17 10.16
N ASN A 112 -12.85 -11.39 10.50
CA ASN A 112 -14.22 -11.88 10.68
C ASN A 112 -14.89 -12.32 9.37
N THR A 113 -14.31 -11.98 8.22
CA THR A 113 -14.80 -12.44 6.90
C THR A 113 -14.32 -13.86 6.57
N ILE A 114 -13.30 -14.36 7.26
CA ILE A 114 -12.76 -15.71 7.05
C ILE A 114 -13.32 -16.65 8.11
N ARG A 115 -14.11 -17.63 7.69
CA ARG A 115 -14.68 -18.65 8.56
C ARG A 115 -13.94 -19.98 8.43
N LYS A 116 -14.20 -20.88 9.37
CA LYS A 116 -13.64 -22.25 9.38
C LYS A 116 -13.93 -22.95 8.05
N ASN A 117 -12.89 -23.55 7.47
CA ASN A 117 -12.90 -24.31 6.22
C ASN A 117 -13.21 -23.49 4.95
N TYR A 118 -13.20 -22.16 5.02
CA TYR A 118 -13.37 -21.30 3.84
C TYR A 118 -12.24 -21.48 2.84
N VAL A 119 -12.60 -21.34 1.58
CA VAL A 119 -11.72 -21.09 0.46
C VAL A 119 -11.72 -19.58 0.19
N VAL A 120 -10.64 -18.94 0.58
CA VAL A 120 -10.43 -17.50 0.34
C VAL A 120 -9.79 -17.32 -1.03
N HIS A 121 -10.45 -16.61 -1.94
CA HIS A 121 -9.81 -16.20 -3.19
C HIS A 121 -9.14 -14.84 -3.04
N THR A 122 -7.99 -14.65 -3.68
CA THR A 122 -7.34 -13.34 -3.78
C THR A 122 -6.60 -13.20 -5.11
N HIS A 123 -6.50 -11.95 -5.59
CA HIS A 123 -5.78 -11.59 -6.81
C HIS A 123 -4.75 -10.52 -6.50
N CYS A 124 -3.57 -10.62 -7.10
CA CYS A 124 -2.43 -9.76 -6.87
C CYS A 124 -1.79 -9.97 -5.47
N HIS A 125 -1.05 -8.98 -5.00
CA HIS A 125 -0.44 -8.96 -3.67
C HIS A 125 -0.87 -7.67 -2.98
N SER A 126 -1.62 -7.83 -1.89
CA SER A 126 -2.06 -6.73 -1.02
C SER A 126 -1.59 -6.99 0.40
N SER A 127 -0.78 -6.09 0.95
CA SER A 127 -0.30 -6.17 2.34
C SER A 127 -1.45 -6.26 3.34
N THR A 128 -2.52 -5.50 3.14
CA THR A 128 -3.69 -5.52 4.02
C THR A 128 -4.46 -6.84 3.97
N VAL A 129 -4.63 -7.42 2.77
CA VAL A 129 -5.24 -8.76 2.62
C VAL A 129 -4.35 -9.84 3.24
N MET A 130 -3.03 -9.74 3.05
CA MET A 130 -2.07 -10.64 3.70
C MET A 130 -2.18 -10.58 5.23
N MET A 131 -2.32 -9.39 5.81
CA MET A 131 -2.49 -9.22 7.26
C MET A 131 -3.79 -9.83 7.78
N ILE A 132 -4.89 -9.75 7.02
CA ILE A 132 -6.16 -10.41 7.35
C ILE A 132 -5.95 -11.94 7.43
N MET A 133 -5.34 -12.52 6.39
CA MET A 133 -5.10 -13.96 6.31
C MET A 133 -4.09 -14.44 7.38
N ALA A 134 -3.03 -13.66 7.63
CA ALA A 134 -2.08 -13.94 8.71
C ALA A 134 -2.76 -13.91 10.09
N LYS A 135 -3.65 -12.95 10.32
CA LYS A 135 -4.46 -12.87 11.55
C LYS A 135 -5.38 -14.08 11.70
N ALA A 136 -6.05 -14.53 10.63
CA ALA A 136 -6.87 -15.73 10.63
C ALA A 136 -6.04 -16.98 10.98
N LYS A 137 -4.84 -17.10 10.40
CA LYS A 137 -3.91 -18.19 10.73
C LYS A 137 -3.45 -18.14 12.18
N PHE A 138 -3.08 -16.96 12.68
CA PHE A 138 -2.70 -16.77 14.08
C PHE A 138 -3.84 -17.15 15.04
N ASN A 139 -5.07 -16.81 14.69
CA ASN A 139 -6.28 -17.21 15.45
C ASN A 139 -6.65 -18.68 15.29
N LYS A 140 -5.81 -19.48 14.61
CA LYS A 140 -6.01 -20.92 14.37
C LYS A 140 -7.31 -21.24 13.60
N ILE A 141 -7.82 -20.31 12.79
CA ILE A 141 -8.96 -20.56 11.91
C ILE A 141 -8.44 -21.39 10.72
N PRO A 142 -8.93 -22.62 10.49
CA PRO A 142 -8.53 -23.41 9.32
C PRO A 142 -9.21 -22.85 8.08
N PHE A 143 -8.43 -22.52 7.04
CA PHE A 143 -8.87 -22.07 5.73
C PHE A 143 -7.81 -22.43 4.69
N GLN A 144 -8.16 -22.33 3.42
CA GLN A 144 -7.25 -22.45 2.30
C GLN A 144 -7.38 -21.24 1.39
N VAL A 145 -6.36 -20.98 0.57
CA VAL A 145 -6.34 -19.84 -0.34
C VAL A 145 -6.23 -20.33 -1.78
N HIS A 146 -7.07 -19.78 -2.64
CA HIS A 146 -6.91 -19.81 -4.07
C HIS A 146 -6.42 -18.45 -4.54
N ASN A 147 -5.32 -18.39 -5.29
CA ASN A 147 -4.87 -17.13 -5.84
C ASN A 147 -4.39 -17.29 -7.28
N THR A 148 -4.27 -16.19 -8.01
CA THR A 148 -3.78 -16.18 -9.38
C THR A 148 -2.45 -15.45 -9.50
N GLU A 149 -1.70 -15.77 -10.56
CA GLU A 149 -0.32 -15.30 -10.74
C GLU A 149 -0.18 -13.79 -10.95
N THR A 150 -1.20 -13.14 -11.48
CA THR A 150 -1.26 -11.68 -11.73
C THR A 150 -0.21 -11.20 -12.72
N ARG A 151 -0.48 -11.46 -14.02
CA ARG A 151 0.33 -10.94 -15.11
C ARG A 151 0.30 -9.41 -15.16
N PRO A 152 1.31 -8.70 -15.71
CA PRO A 152 2.59 -9.25 -16.20
C PRO A 152 3.68 -9.35 -15.14
N LYS A 153 3.48 -8.82 -13.91
CA LYS A 153 4.52 -8.71 -12.87
C LYS A 153 4.50 -9.85 -11.86
N PHE A 154 3.55 -10.77 -11.95
CA PHE A 154 3.44 -11.97 -11.12
C PHE A 154 3.39 -11.72 -9.60
N GLN A 155 2.75 -10.62 -9.16
CA GLN A 155 2.63 -10.32 -7.73
C GLN A 155 1.87 -11.41 -6.96
N GLY A 156 0.96 -12.15 -7.61
CA GLY A 156 0.29 -13.29 -6.99
C GLY A 156 1.23 -14.39 -6.54
N ARG A 157 2.40 -14.54 -7.17
CA ARG A 157 3.43 -15.50 -6.74
C ARG A 157 4.00 -15.11 -5.37
N ILE A 158 4.17 -13.81 -5.10
CA ILE A 158 4.60 -13.31 -3.79
C ILE A 158 3.60 -13.73 -2.73
N THR A 159 2.31 -13.48 -2.98
CA THR A 159 1.20 -13.89 -2.10
C THR A 159 1.21 -15.39 -1.82
N ALA A 160 1.35 -16.22 -2.86
CA ALA A 160 1.39 -17.67 -2.70
C ALA A 160 2.59 -18.12 -1.85
N THR A 161 3.77 -17.56 -2.10
CA THR A 161 5.01 -17.88 -1.37
C THR A 161 4.89 -17.51 0.11
N GLU A 162 4.44 -16.29 0.42
CA GLU A 162 4.31 -15.84 1.80
C GLU A 162 3.26 -16.63 2.58
N LEU A 163 2.10 -16.92 1.99
CA LEU A 163 1.06 -17.72 2.63
C LEU A 163 1.51 -19.16 2.87
N SER A 164 2.21 -19.77 1.91
CA SER A 164 2.77 -21.11 2.07
C SER A 164 3.82 -21.13 3.18
N ALA A 165 4.66 -20.11 3.30
CA ALA A 165 5.63 -19.98 4.38
C ALA A 165 4.94 -19.83 5.77
N LEU A 166 3.74 -19.24 5.82
CA LEU A 166 2.91 -19.19 7.02
C LEU A 166 2.17 -20.51 7.31
N GLY A 167 2.34 -21.53 6.46
CA GLY A 167 1.66 -22.81 6.59
C GLY A 167 0.16 -22.74 6.27
N VAL A 168 -0.25 -21.84 5.40
CA VAL A 168 -1.61 -21.78 4.83
C VAL A 168 -1.63 -22.61 3.54
N PRO A 169 -2.55 -23.56 3.35
CA PRO A 169 -2.69 -24.28 2.08
C PRO A 169 -3.06 -23.31 0.95
N VAL A 170 -2.27 -23.32 -0.12
CA VAL A 170 -2.46 -22.41 -1.28
C VAL A 170 -2.59 -23.22 -2.56
N LYS A 171 -3.62 -22.89 -3.37
CA LYS A 171 -3.71 -23.30 -4.77
C LYS A 171 -3.46 -22.09 -5.65
N HIS A 172 -2.41 -22.18 -6.45
CA HIS A 172 -1.96 -21.10 -7.33
C HIS A 172 -2.38 -21.40 -8.77
N TYR A 173 -2.99 -20.43 -9.44
CA TYR A 173 -3.54 -20.57 -10.78
C TYR A 173 -2.93 -19.53 -11.73
N VAL A 174 -2.98 -19.79 -13.03
CA VAL A 174 -2.81 -18.76 -14.07
C VAL A 174 -4.06 -17.88 -14.09
N ASP A 175 -3.94 -16.62 -14.50
CA ASP A 175 -5.07 -15.66 -14.50
C ASP A 175 -6.25 -16.12 -15.36
N SER A 176 -5.98 -16.80 -16.50
CA SER A 176 -7.02 -17.35 -17.39
C SER A 176 -7.84 -18.49 -16.77
N ALA A 177 -7.36 -19.10 -15.67
CA ALA A 177 -8.08 -20.14 -14.95
C ALA A 177 -9.00 -19.59 -13.84
N VAL A 178 -9.35 -18.31 -13.88
CA VAL A 178 -10.15 -17.61 -12.88
C VAL A 178 -11.45 -18.35 -12.52
N ARG A 179 -12.20 -18.85 -13.51
CA ARG A 179 -13.43 -19.60 -13.27
C ARG A 179 -13.21 -20.86 -12.43
N LEU A 180 -12.09 -21.57 -12.63
CA LEU A 180 -11.72 -22.73 -11.82
C LEU A 180 -11.31 -22.32 -10.38
N ALA A 181 -10.57 -21.22 -10.28
CA ALA A 181 -10.10 -20.69 -9.00
C ALA A 181 -11.28 -20.20 -8.13
N LEU A 182 -12.31 -19.60 -8.71
CA LEU A 182 -13.48 -19.07 -8.02
C LEU A 182 -14.56 -20.13 -7.74
N LYS A 183 -14.63 -21.20 -8.52
CA LYS A 183 -15.71 -22.22 -8.39
C LYS A 183 -15.98 -22.73 -7.00
N LYS A 184 -14.97 -22.74 -6.12
CA LYS A 184 -15.04 -23.18 -4.74
C LYS A 184 -14.74 -22.09 -3.73
N ALA A 185 -14.67 -20.82 -4.17
CA ALA A 185 -14.36 -19.71 -3.28
C ALA A 185 -15.60 -19.31 -2.46
N ASP A 186 -15.42 -19.20 -1.16
CA ASP A 186 -16.46 -18.72 -0.25
C ASP A 186 -16.39 -17.19 -0.09
N VAL A 187 -15.21 -16.60 -0.27
CA VAL A 187 -14.98 -15.16 -0.19
C VAL A 187 -13.85 -14.73 -1.11
N PHE A 188 -14.02 -13.58 -1.76
CA PHE A 188 -12.97 -12.93 -2.53
C PHE A 188 -12.48 -11.69 -1.79
N LEU A 189 -11.23 -11.71 -1.35
CA LEU A 189 -10.55 -10.60 -0.68
C LEU A 189 -9.53 -9.97 -1.62
N PHE A 190 -9.64 -8.69 -1.86
CA PHE A 190 -8.70 -7.94 -2.68
C PHE A 190 -8.41 -6.55 -2.11
N GLY A 191 -7.28 -5.96 -2.49
CA GLY A 191 -6.89 -4.62 -2.10
C GLY A 191 -7.61 -3.54 -2.91
N ALA A 192 -7.47 -2.28 -2.47
CA ALA A 192 -7.92 -1.12 -3.23
C ALA A 192 -6.74 -0.15 -3.37
N ASP A 193 -6.35 0.16 -4.61
CA ASP A 193 -5.36 1.21 -4.90
C ASP A 193 -5.99 2.60 -4.73
N ALA A 194 -7.29 2.73 -5.04
CA ALA A 194 -8.07 3.93 -4.83
C ALA A 194 -9.56 3.63 -4.63
N ILE A 195 -10.24 4.49 -3.86
CA ILE A 195 -11.69 4.53 -3.75
C ILE A 195 -12.13 5.93 -4.20
N GLN A 196 -12.94 5.99 -5.25
CA GLN A 196 -13.48 7.24 -5.78
C GLN A 196 -14.65 7.75 -4.95
N SER A 197 -14.98 9.05 -5.09
CA SER A 197 -16.10 9.66 -4.35
C SER A 197 -17.47 9.05 -4.64
N ASN A 198 -17.62 8.40 -5.80
CA ASN A 198 -18.83 7.66 -6.18
C ASN A 198 -18.83 6.19 -5.71
N GLY A 199 -17.88 5.79 -4.87
CA GLY A 199 -17.74 4.43 -4.35
C GLY A 199 -17.04 3.43 -5.27
N ARG A 200 -16.64 3.82 -6.49
CA ARG A 200 -15.88 2.94 -7.38
C ARG A 200 -14.51 2.61 -6.80
N ILE A 201 -14.14 1.35 -6.88
CA ILE A 201 -12.83 0.85 -6.44
C ILE A 201 -11.93 0.70 -7.67
N ILE A 202 -10.71 1.21 -7.56
CA ILE A 202 -9.64 0.99 -8.54
C ILE A 202 -8.64 0.02 -7.89
N ASN A 203 -8.32 -1.04 -8.60
CA ASN A 203 -7.35 -2.04 -8.15
C ASN A 203 -6.55 -2.58 -9.35
N LYS A 204 -5.73 -3.57 -9.09
CA LYS A 204 -4.93 -4.27 -10.09
C LYS A 204 -5.78 -4.75 -11.27
N ILE A 205 -5.21 -4.62 -12.47
CA ILE A 205 -5.81 -5.17 -13.70
C ILE A 205 -6.18 -6.65 -13.51
N GLY A 206 -7.35 -7.04 -13.97
CA GLY A 206 -7.93 -8.37 -13.81
C GLY A 206 -8.94 -8.47 -12.67
N THR A 207 -8.89 -7.60 -11.64
CA THR A 207 -9.82 -7.68 -10.49
C THR A 207 -11.29 -7.63 -10.92
N GLU A 208 -11.64 -6.80 -11.89
CA GLU A 208 -13.00 -6.70 -12.46
C GLU A 208 -13.49 -8.06 -13.00
N LEU A 209 -12.66 -8.74 -13.79
CA LEU A 209 -12.97 -10.06 -14.32
C LEU A 209 -13.36 -11.08 -13.22
N PHE A 210 -12.69 -10.99 -12.06
CA PHE A 210 -13.01 -11.86 -10.91
C PHE A 210 -14.33 -11.52 -10.23
N LEU A 211 -14.81 -10.29 -10.39
CA LEU A 211 -16.07 -9.82 -9.81
C LEU A 211 -17.27 -10.09 -10.73
N GLU A 212 -17.04 -10.36 -12.02
CA GLU A 212 -18.06 -10.64 -13.02
C GLU A 212 -18.40 -12.14 -13.12
N ILE A 213 -17.61 -13.02 -12.52
CA ILE A 213 -17.79 -14.48 -12.52
C ILE A 213 -18.51 -14.95 -11.25
#